data_d6a9310ef7275580af1414f4f41c5a11
#
_entry.id   d6a9310ef7275580af1414f4f41c5a11
#
_cell.length_a   1.000
_cell.length_b   1.000
_cell.length_c   1.000
_cell.angle_alpha   90.00
_cell.angle_beta   90.00
_cell.angle_gamma   90.00
#
_symmetry.space_group_name_H-M   'P 1'
#
loop_
_entity.id
_entity.type
_entity.pdbx_description
1 polymer ?
#
loop_
_entity_poly.entity_id
_entity_poly.type
_entity_poly.pdbx_seq_one_letter_code
_entity_poly.pdbx_strand_id
1 'polypeptide(L)'
;MRAKFKSVALSAVMMAALAAAGAASAQIAVGGGATLPEVLYDDILPSGVGLTNFSYTGTGSGAGKTAFVSNNASAFKNESVLNGANWPATGQSVHFAGSDSALTSTEFNTYTTNAAGATGWGPMIQVPAVATSVLIPYKRAGIADLNLADAKMCAIFSNKTGGQTWGQVRGTADTTTVKVVYRTDNSGTTELLSRYLVAACPGAGFTVSNNFATVVGGAVSPANVIPSHWVGANGSSGVKAALTTDARVSYLSPETGYTGSDNTVVAKINGVLPVATAIREALAKQVLPNGPAANPLSWVPAYVMPAAGTGYPIFGTTNLLLNQCYKDAAIQTKIKNLLTGLTGTTYDTKIATHNFVVLPNGTSPGTPPAANNNWKAVIAANFLNASSSLSIGYASVCNGKGRP
;
A
#
# COMPACT_ATOMS: atom_id res chain seq x y z
N MET A 1 78.10 29.01 4.21
CA MET A 1 76.93 29.20 3.42
C MET A 1 76.48 27.88 2.85
N ARG A 2 75.57 27.18 3.51
CA ARG A 2 74.81 26.01 2.97
C ARG A 2 73.81 25.63 4.06
N ALA A 3 72.57 25.92 3.87
CA ALA A 3 71.41 25.21 4.38
C ALA A 3 70.19 26.07 4.16
N LYS A 4 69.31 25.63 3.26
CA LYS A 4 67.86 25.89 3.27
C LYS A 4 67.30 25.48 1.91
N PHE A 5 66.96 24.22 1.76
CA PHE A 5 65.96 23.73 0.79
C PHE A 5 65.65 22.27 1.12
N LYS A 6 64.81 22.03 2.12
CA LYS A 6 64.09 20.75 2.31
C LYS A 6 62.93 20.94 3.29
N SER A 7 61.88 21.63 2.89
CA SER A 7 60.63 21.61 3.69
C SER A 7 59.36 22.03 2.95
N VAL A 8 59.32 21.92 1.61
CA VAL A 8 58.13 22.30 0.84
C VAL A 8 57.42 21.11 0.17
N ALA A 9 58.04 19.92 0.13
CA ALA A 9 57.48 18.78 -0.57
C ALA A 9 56.51 17.89 0.25
N LEU A 10 56.36 18.09 1.57
CA LEU A 10 55.52 17.22 2.40
C LEU A 10 54.12 17.77 2.64
N SER A 11 53.89 19.06 2.41
CA SER A 11 52.59 19.69 2.64
C SER A 11 51.61 19.57 1.47
N ALA A 12 52.10 19.30 0.27
CA ALA A 12 51.28 19.17 -0.93
C ALA A 12 50.62 17.79 -1.11
N VAL A 13 51.19 16.74 -0.46
CA VAL A 13 50.62 15.38 -0.56
C VAL A 13 49.50 15.17 0.47
N MET A 14 49.47 15.87 1.57
CA MET A 14 48.36 15.76 2.53
C MET A 14 47.10 16.54 2.14
N MET A 15 47.17 17.57 1.30
CA MET A 15 45.99 18.27 0.81
C MET A 15 45.30 17.57 -0.36
N ALA A 16 46.00 16.71 -1.09
CA ALA A 16 45.38 15.92 -2.16
C ALA A 16 44.60 14.70 -1.67
N ALA A 17 44.88 14.21 -0.44
CA ALA A 17 44.15 13.08 0.14
C ALA A 17 42.85 13.49 0.86
N LEU A 18 42.66 14.77 1.22
CA LEU A 18 41.40 15.27 1.80
C LEU A 18 40.36 15.71 0.74
N ALA A 19 40.76 15.91 -0.52
CA ALA A 19 39.84 16.30 -1.59
C ALA A 19 39.15 15.11 -2.27
N ALA A 20 39.51 13.87 -1.93
CA ALA A 20 38.89 12.65 -2.45
C ALA A 20 37.85 12.03 -1.48
N ALA A 21 37.56 12.67 -0.35
CA ALA A 21 36.29 12.47 0.34
C ALA A 21 35.20 13.16 -0.47
N GLY A 22 34.95 12.67 -1.68
CA GLY A 22 33.79 13.03 -2.49
C GLY A 22 32.60 12.98 -1.56
N ALA A 23 31.85 14.07 -1.46
CA ALA A 23 30.55 14.08 -0.81
C ALA A 23 29.80 12.86 -1.37
N ALA A 24 29.73 11.79 -0.56
CA ALA A 24 28.81 10.69 -0.83
C ALA A 24 27.45 11.36 -0.85
N SER A 25 26.96 11.71 -2.05
CA SER A 25 25.61 12.20 -2.20
C SER A 25 24.73 11.14 -1.56
N ALA A 26 24.03 11.52 -0.50
CA ALA A 26 23.21 10.58 0.24
C ALA A 26 22.24 9.96 -0.77
N GLN A 27 22.46 8.71 -1.13
CA GLN A 27 21.61 8.01 -2.10
C GLN A 27 20.19 7.96 -1.57
N ILE A 28 19.23 8.38 -2.37
CA ILE A 28 17.80 8.36 -2.03
C ILE A 28 17.26 6.95 -2.25
N ALA A 29 16.58 6.40 -1.26
CA ALA A 29 15.82 5.18 -1.43
C ALA A 29 14.53 5.48 -2.22
N VAL A 30 14.50 5.05 -3.45
CA VAL A 30 13.44 5.35 -4.41
C VAL A 30 12.30 4.36 -4.28
N GLY A 31 11.08 4.86 -4.11
CA GLY A 31 9.86 4.05 -4.06
C GLY A 31 8.62 4.78 -4.57
N GLY A 32 7.53 4.05 -4.60
CA GLY A 32 6.21 4.55 -5.00
C GLY A 32 5.20 3.42 -5.12
N GLY A 33 4.01 3.72 -5.58
CA GLY A 33 2.98 2.74 -5.81
C GLY A 33 1.62 3.11 -5.23
N ALA A 34 1.11 2.34 -4.26
CA ALA A 34 -0.20 2.55 -3.69
C ALA A 34 -0.45 4.01 -3.28
N THR A 35 -1.57 4.58 -3.74
CA THR A 35 -2.01 5.93 -3.34
C THR A 35 -2.74 5.94 -2.01
N LEU A 36 -3.18 4.77 -1.52
CA LEU A 36 -3.89 4.65 -0.26
C LEU A 36 -3.02 5.11 0.93
N PRO A 37 -1.75 4.64 1.11
CA PRO A 37 -0.89 5.05 2.20
C PRO A 37 0.00 6.26 1.88
N GLU A 38 -0.18 6.96 0.76
CA GLU A 38 0.75 7.99 0.28
C GLU A 38 1.03 9.05 1.34
N VAL A 39 -0.01 9.65 1.93
CA VAL A 39 0.14 10.72 2.93
C VAL A 39 0.80 10.19 4.22
N LEU A 40 0.51 8.96 4.63
CA LEU A 40 1.22 8.31 5.73
C LEU A 40 2.70 8.12 5.41
N TYR A 41 3.01 7.65 4.19
CA TYR A 41 4.41 7.45 3.80
C TYR A 41 5.16 8.78 3.68
N ASP A 42 4.53 9.85 3.21
CA ASP A 42 5.13 11.19 3.20
C ASP A 42 5.47 11.69 4.62
N ASP A 43 4.70 11.29 5.63
CA ASP A 43 4.96 11.66 7.03
C ASP A 43 6.02 10.76 7.70
N ILE A 44 6.05 9.45 7.42
CA ILE A 44 7.00 8.52 8.07
C ILE A 44 8.34 8.38 7.32
N LEU A 45 8.36 8.63 6.01
CA LEU A 45 9.55 8.63 5.19
C LEU A 45 10.07 10.06 5.11
N PRO A 46 11.18 10.41 5.78
CA PRO A 46 11.66 11.79 5.77
C PRO A 46 12.02 12.21 4.34
N SER A 47 11.08 12.91 3.71
CA SER A 47 11.18 13.51 2.39
C SER A 47 11.07 15.02 2.56
N GLY A 48 12.14 15.74 2.44
CA GLY A 48 12.16 17.20 2.57
C GLY A 48 13.04 17.85 1.50
N VAL A 49 13.00 19.16 1.40
CA VAL A 49 13.96 19.93 0.60
C VAL A 49 15.37 19.56 1.05
N GLY A 50 16.16 18.97 0.13
CA GLY A 50 17.43 18.35 0.47
C GLY A 50 17.30 16.84 0.75
N LEU A 51 16.35 16.15 0.12
CA LEU A 51 16.05 14.73 0.20
C LEU A 51 17.29 13.87 0.34
N THR A 52 17.60 13.49 1.54
CA THR A 52 18.76 12.65 1.81
C THR A 52 18.40 11.19 2.03
N ASN A 53 17.10 10.84 2.12
CA ASN A 53 16.69 9.53 2.60
C ASN A 53 15.76 8.77 1.67
N PHE A 54 14.52 9.21 1.49
CA PHE A 54 13.47 8.46 0.77
C PHE A 54 12.72 9.36 -0.21
N SER A 55 12.13 8.72 -1.20
CA SER A 55 11.05 9.30 -1.99
C SER A 55 9.93 8.30 -2.12
N TYR A 56 8.71 8.78 -2.14
CA TYR A 56 7.52 8.00 -2.42
C TYR A 56 6.60 8.78 -3.36
N THR A 57 6.03 8.10 -4.34
CA THR A 57 5.06 8.70 -5.27
C THR A 57 3.88 7.77 -5.42
N GLY A 58 2.68 8.26 -5.13
CA GLY A 58 1.43 7.53 -5.30
C GLY A 58 1.02 7.44 -6.76
N THR A 59 1.20 6.28 -7.37
CA THR A 59 0.85 6.02 -8.78
C THR A 59 -0.15 4.88 -8.96
N GLY A 60 -0.60 4.29 -7.84
CA GLY A 60 -1.43 3.10 -7.80
C GLY A 60 -0.63 1.81 -7.62
N SER A 61 -1.22 0.83 -6.94
CA SER A 61 -0.57 -0.44 -6.58
C SER A 61 -0.05 -1.21 -7.80
N GLY A 62 -0.80 -1.22 -8.90
CA GLY A 62 -0.38 -1.90 -10.13
C GLY A 62 0.88 -1.29 -10.74
N ALA A 63 0.94 0.04 -10.85
CA ALA A 63 2.11 0.77 -11.34
C ALA A 63 3.32 0.56 -10.41
N GLY A 64 3.13 0.59 -9.10
CA GLY A 64 4.16 0.31 -8.11
C GLY A 64 4.78 -1.08 -8.25
N LYS A 65 3.94 -2.12 -8.36
CA LYS A 65 4.39 -3.50 -8.58
C LYS A 65 5.18 -3.63 -9.89
N THR A 66 4.66 -3.07 -10.98
CA THR A 66 5.34 -3.07 -12.30
C THR A 66 6.69 -2.38 -12.23
N ALA A 67 6.76 -1.18 -11.64
CA ALA A 67 8.00 -0.43 -11.47
C ALA A 67 9.04 -1.21 -10.66
N PHE A 68 8.62 -1.87 -9.56
CA PHE A 68 9.50 -2.67 -8.73
C PHE A 68 10.00 -3.93 -9.47
N VAL A 69 9.10 -4.70 -10.10
CA VAL A 69 9.45 -5.93 -10.83
C VAL A 69 10.40 -5.65 -11.98
N SER A 70 10.20 -4.56 -12.72
CA SER A 70 11.03 -4.17 -13.87
C SER A 70 12.22 -3.29 -13.51
N ASN A 71 12.35 -2.85 -12.26
CA ASN A 71 13.33 -1.85 -11.83
C ASN A 71 13.29 -0.57 -12.66
N ASN A 72 12.11 -0.07 -12.94
CA ASN A 72 11.90 1.11 -13.78
C ASN A 72 11.16 2.20 -12.99
N ALA A 73 11.91 3.23 -12.56
CA ALA A 73 11.37 4.33 -11.77
C ALA A 73 10.58 5.37 -12.60
N SER A 74 10.47 5.22 -13.92
CA SER A 74 9.77 6.19 -14.77
C SER A 74 8.30 6.39 -14.40
N ALA A 75 7.66 5.36 -13.87
CA ALA A 75 6.28 5.42 -13.36
C ALA A 75 6.12 6.34 -12.14
N PHE A 76 7.19 6.63 -11.41
CA PHE A 76 7.18 7.46 -10.20
C PHE A 76 7.45 8.94 -10.46
N LYS A 77 7.60 9.33 -11.73
CA LYS A 77 7.74 10.75 -12.09
C LYS A 77 6.43 11.48 -11.81
N ASN A 78 6.42 12.25 -10.75
CA ASN A 78 5.35 13.20 -10.47
C ASN A 78 5.97 14.57 -10.23
N GLU A 79 5.99 15.39 -11.26
CA GLU A 79 6.59 16.73 -11.25
C GLU A 79 5.91 17.69 -10.27
N SER A 80 4.67 17.42 -9.89
CA SER A 80 3.90 18.27 -8.98
C SER A 80 4.24 18.07 -7.50
N VAL A 81 4.78 16.92 -7.11
CA VAL A 81 5.03 16.58 -5.69
C VAL A 81 6.39 17.08 -5.19
N LEU A 82 7.39 17.25 -6.07
CA LEU A 82 8.77 17.52 -5.68
C LEU A 82 9.40 18.74 -6.38
N ASN A 83 8.66 19.78 -6.68
CA ASN A 83 9.18 20.97 -7.39
C ASN A 83 9.96 20.65 -8.70
N GLY A 84 9.55 19.65 -9.43
CA GLY A 84 9.91 19.37 -10.81
C GLY A 84 11.38 19.05 -11.13
N ALA A 85 12.33 19.49 -10.34
CA ALA A 85 13.70 19.59 -10.78
C ALA A 85 14.56 18.33 -10.57
N ASN A 86 14.20 17.40 -9.67
CA ASN A 86 15.19 16.40 -9.22
C ASN A 86 14.67 14.97 -9.03
N TRP A 87 13.53 14.57 -9.61
CA TRP A 87 12.98 13.32 -9.22
C TRP A 87 12.35 12.46 -10.30
N PRO A 88 12.47 11.13 -10.20
CA PRO A 88 13.76 10.48 -10.08
C PRO A 88 14.60 10.73 -11.32
N ALA A 89 15.91 10.86 -11.17
CA ALA A 89 16.80 10.96 -12.33
C ALA A 89 16.60 9.74 -13.24
N THR A 90 16.66 9.95 -14.54
CA THR A 90 16.57 8.86 -15.53
C THR A 90 17.56 7.75 -15.17
N GLY A 91 17.08 6.50 -15.11
CA GLY A 91 17.91 5.33 -14.79
C GLY A 91 18.10 5.03 -13.30
N GLN A 92 17.42 5.74 -12.41
CA GLN A 92 17.44 5.34 -10.98
C GLN A 92 16.71 4.02 -10.73
N SER A 93 17.26 3.24 -9.78
CA SER A 93 16.67 1.98 -9.34
C SER A 93 15.46 2.20 -8.44
N VAL A 94 14.52 1.28 -8.50
CA VAL A 94 13.38 1.20 -7.59
C VAL A 94 13.77 0.33 -6.41
N HIS A 95 13.94 0.92 -5.23
CA HIS A 95 14.42 0.21 -4.05
C HIS A 95 13.29 -0.44 -3.25
N PHE A 96 12.08 0.14 -3.30
CA PHE A 96 10.89 -0.42 -2.65
C PHE A 96 9.62 -0.01 -3.41
N ALA A 97 8.51 -0.71 -3.14
CA ALA A 97 7.20 -0.26 -3.60
C ALA A 97 6.13 -0.50 -2.54
N GLY A 98 5.10 0.36 -2.52
CA GLY A 98 3.89 0.17 -1.75
C GLY A 98 2.78 -0.46 -2.60
N SER A 99 2.05 -1.42 -2.04
CA SER A 99 0.92 -2.04 -2.74
C SER A 99 -0.14 -2.55 -1.77
N ASP A 100 -1.40 -2.13 -1.96
CA ASP A 100 -2.54 -2.68 -1.23
C ASP A 100 -3.06 -3.96 -1.89
N SER A 101 -2.62 -4.24 -3.14
CA SER A 101 -2.85 -5.51 -3.82
C SER A 101 -1.67 -6.45 -3.60
N ALA A 102 -1.97 -7.73 -3.35
CA ALA A 102 -0.94 -8.75 -3.27
C ALA A 102 -0.20 -8.90 -4.60
N LEU A 103 1.06 -9.36 -4.55
CA LEU A 103 1.73 -9.88 -5.74
C LEU A 103 0.95 -11.07 -6.28
N THR A 104 0.76 -11.09 -7.58
CA THR A 104 0.28 -12.27 -8.29
C THR A 104 1.43 -13.24 -8.58
N SER A 105 1.11 -14.51 -8.81
CA SER A 105 2.09 -15.49 -9.26
C SER A 105 2.76 -15.07 -10.57
N THR A 106 2.02 -14.41 -11.48
CA THR A 106 2.57 -13.89 -12.73
C THR A 106 3.61 -12.81 -12.50
N GLU A 107 3.34 -11.83 -11.63
CA GLU A 107 4.29 -10.75 -11.29
C GLU A 107 5.54 -11.33 -10.61
N PHE A 108 5.36 -12.27 -9.69
CA PHE A 108 6.48 -12.94 -9.04
C PHE A 108 7.32 -13.75 -10.03
N ASN A 109 6.69 -14.51 -10.93
CA ASN A 109 7.40 -15.25 -11.97
C ASN A 109 8.14 -14.32 -12.92
N THR A 110 7.54 -13.20 -13.31
CA THR A 110 8.22 -12.17 -14.14
C THR A 110 9.48 -11.67 -13.45
N TYR A 111 9.43 -11.38 -12.14
CA TYR A 111 10.62 -11.00 -11.39
C TYR A 111 11.69 -12.10 -11.38
N THR A 112 11.30 -13.34 -11.10
CA THR A 112 12.26 -14.46 -10.98
C THR A 112 12.89 -14.86 -12.30
N THR A 113 12.19 -14.70 -13.41
CA THR A 113 12.67 -15.01 -14.77
C THR A 113 13.46 -13.86 -15.40
N ASN A 114 13.37 -12.65 -14.89
CA ASN A 114 14.17 -11.52 -15.33
C ASN A 114 15.66 -11.79 -15.02
N ALA A 115 16.54 -11.65 -16.01
CA ALA A 115 17.98 -11.89 -15.86
C ALA A 115 18.64 -11.08 -14.73
N ALA A 116 18.14 -9.90 -14.43
CA ALA A 116 18.58 -9.07 -13.32
C ALA A 116 17.80 -9.34 -12.01
N GLY A 117 16.62 -10.00 -12.05
CA GLY A 117 15.74 -10.23 -10.91
C GLY A 117 16.35 -11.10 -9.81
N ALA A 118 15.82 -12.30 -9.58
CA ALA A 118 16.28 -13.16 -8.48
C ALA A 118 17.78 -13.52 -8.54
N THR A 119 18.37 -13.55 -9.73
CA THR A 119 19.80 -13.85 -9.92
C THR A 119 20.71 -12.66 -9.73
N GLY A 120 20.32 -11.46 -10.19
CA GLY A 120 21.14 -10.24 -10.14
C GLY A 120 20.81 -9.34 -8.95
N TRP A 121 19.49 -9.16 -8.63
CA TRP A 121 19.06 -8.30 -7.53
C TRP A 121 18.82 -9.05 -6.22
N GLY A 122 18.76 -10.38 -6.26
CA GLY A 122 18.45 -11.22 -5.11
C GLY A 122 16.95 -11.45 -4.91
N PRO A 123 16.55 -12.20 -3.88
CA PRO A 123 15.16 -12.52 -3.61
C PRO A 123 14.31 -11.29 -3.34
N MET A 124 13.05 -11.35 -3.79
CA MET A 124 12.02 -10.38 -3.47
C MET A 124 11.38 -10.69 -2.13
N ILE A 125 11.04 -9.66 -1.38
CA ILE A 125 10.28 -9.71 -0.14
C ILE A 125 8.95 -8.97 -0.35
N GLN A 126 7.86 -9.53 0.15
CA GLN A 126 6.59 -8.84 0.32
C GLN A 126 6.14 -9.01 1.76
N VAL A 127 5.83 -7.92 2.45
CA VAL A 127 5.36 -7.95 3.84
C VAL A 127 4.27 -6.91 4.07
N PRO A 128 3.28 -7.18 4.94
CA PRO A 128 2.37 -6.15 5.42
C PRO A 128 3.14 -5.01 6.10
N ALA A 129 2.75 -3.78 5.83
CA ALA A 129 3.30 -2.58 6.46
C ALA A 129 2.36 -2.02 7.53
N VAL A 130 1.10 -1.78 7.15
CA VAL A 130 0.04 -1.33 8.05
C VAL A 130 -1.28 -1.97 7.64
N ALA A 131 -2.22 -2.05 8.57
CA ALA A 131 -3.58 -2.45 8.26
C ALA A 131 -4.46 -1.25 7.93
N THR A 132 -5.45 -1.45 7.10
CA THR A 132 -6.35 -0.39 6.62
C THR A 132 -7.77 -0.89 6.41
N SER A 133 -8.73 0.04 6.43
CA SER A 133 -10.06 -0.15 5.87
C SER A 133 -10.17 0.46 4.49
N VAL A 134 -11.15 0.02 3.72
CA VAL A 134 -11.68 0.76 2.59
C VAL A 134 -13.00 1.38 3.01
N LEU A 135 -13.03 2.69 3.10
CA LEU A 135 -14.23 3.44 3.43
C LEU A 135 -15.23 3.37 2.27
N ILE A 136 -16.53 3.44 2.59
CA ILE A 136 -17.60 3.61 1.61
C ILE A 136 -18.19 5.01 1.78
N PRO A 137 -17.53 6.03 1.24
CA PRO A 137 -18.03 7.39 1.32
C PRO A 137 -19.21 7.60 0.38
N TYR A 138 -20.11 8.50 0.80
CA TYR A 138 -21.28 8.85 0.02
C TYR A 138 -21.56 10.35 0.08
N LYS A 139 -22.25 10.84 -0.94
CA LYS A 139 -22.80 12.19 -0.98
C LYS A 139 -24.23 12.11 -1.47
N ARG A 140 -25.18 12.34 -0.56
CA ARG A 140 -26.61 12.44 -0.88
C ARG A 140 -27.28 13.42 0.06
N ALA A 141 -27.92 14.44 -0.50
CA ALA A 141 -28.63 15.45 0.27
C ALA A 141 -29.70 14.81 1.17
N GLY A 142 -29.79 15.25 2.40
CA GLY A 142 -30.74 14.73 3.40
C GLY A 142 -30.39 13.36 4.00
N ILE A 143 -29.20 12.83 3.75
CA ILE A 143 -28.67 11.62 4.42
C ILE A 143 -27.53 12.02 5.35
N ALA A 144 -27.66 11.66 6.62
CA ALA A 144 -26.64 11.86 7.66
C ALA A 144 -26.26 10.57 8.41
N ASP A 145 -26.89 9.46 8.09
CA ASP A 145 -26.58 8.14 8.64
C ASP A 145 -26.96 7.09 7.60
N LEU A 146 -25.96 6.45 7.00
CA LEU A 146 -26.13 5.40 6.01
C LEU A 146 -25.55 4.10 6.53
N ASN A 147 -26.42 3.08 6.60
CA ASN A 147 -26.02 1.71 6.90
C ASN A 147 -26.35 0.81 5.71
N LEU A 148 -25.34 0.17 5.15
CA LEU A 148 -25.43 -0.70 3.99
C LEU A 148 -25.21 -2.15 4.42
N ALA A 149 -26.27 -2.96 4.32
CA ALA A 149 -26.12 -4.42 4.42
C ALA A 149 -25.41 -4.97 3.17
N ASP A 150 -24.83 -6.17 3.29
CA ASP A 150 -24.14 -6.84 2.16
C ASP A 150 -24.99 -6.87 0.89
N ALA A 151 -26.29 -7.21 1.01
CA ALA A 151 -27.20 -7.23 -0.14
C ALA A 151 -27.29 -5.86 -0.86
N LYS A 152 -27.20 -4.73 -0.11
CA LYS A 152 -27.21 -3.39 -0.70
C LYS A 152 -25.88 -3.07 -1.38
N MET A 153 -24.76 -3.45 -0.77
CA MET A 153 -23.45 -3.34 -1.41
C MET A 153 -23.39 -4.14 -2.70
N CYS A 154 -23.85 -5.39 -2.69
CA CYS A 154 -23.96 -6.22 -3.87
C CYS A 154 -24.81 -5.54 -4.98
N ALA A 155 -25.97 -5.01 -4.64
CA ALA A 155 -26.88 -4.37 -5.58
C ALA A 155 -26.30 -3.06 -6.16
N ILE A 156 -25.66 -2.23 -5.34
CA ILE A 156 -25.01 -0.97 -5.77
C ILE A 156 -23.90 -1.27 -6.78
N PHE A 157 -22.95 -2.14 -6.42
CA PHE A 157 -21.76 -2.39 -7.25
C PHE A 157 -22.03 -3.33 -8.44
N SER A 158 -23.21 -3.96 -8.53
CA SER A 158 -23.66 -4.69 -9.72
C SER A 158 -24.70 -3.92 -10.54
N ASN A 159 -25.09 -2.72 -10.12
CA ASN A 159 -26.17 -1.94 -10.75
C ASN A 159 -27.49 -2.70 -10.89
N LYS A 160 -27.82 -3.55 -9.93
CA LYS A 160 -29.04 -4.35 -9.93
C LYS A 160 -30.14 -3.71 -9.07
N THR A 161 -31.38 -4.17 -9.25
CA THR A 161 -32.52 -3.75 -8.45
C THR A 161 -32.19 -3.82 -6.95
N GLY A 162 -32.49 -2.77 -6.22
CA GLY A 162 -32.10 -2.60 -4.82
C GLY A 162 -30.90 -1.68 -4.60
N GLY A 163 -30.12 -1.38 -5.65
CA GLY A 163 -28.96 -0.48 -5.63
C GLY A 163 -28.95 0.60 -6.70
N GLN A 164 -29.97 0.67 -7.58
CA GLN A 164 -30.01 1.59 -8.72
C GLN A 164 -30.45 3.01 -8.34
N THR A 165 -31.30 3.14 -7.33
CA THR A 165 -31.77 4.43 -6.81
C THR A 165 -31.54 4.56 -5.32
N TRP A 166 -31.39 5.79 -4.82
CA TRP A 166 -31.23 6.05 -3.40
C TRP A 166 -32.42 5.60 -2.57
N GLY A 167 -33.64 5.63 -3.17
CA GLY A 167 -34.82 5.06 -2.54
C GLY A 167 -34.73 3.55 -2.36
N GLN A 168 -34.27 2.82 -3.37
CA GLN A 168 -34.03 1.38 -3.26
C GLN A 168 -32.95 1.04 -2.21
N VAL A 169 -31.91 1.85 -2.12
CA VAL A 169 -30.84 1.68 -1.11
C VAL A 169 -31.39 1.88 0.29
N ARG A 170 -32.24 2.90 0.52
CA ARG A 170 -32.73 3.32 1.84
C ARG A 170 -34.13 2.79 2.21
N GLY A 171 -34.88 2.24 1.29
CA GLY A 171 -36.29 1.91 1.51
C GLY A 171 -37.21 3.13 1.53
N THR A 172 -36.94 4.14 0.69
CA THR A 172 -37.70 5.40 0.57
C THR A 172 -38.19 5.62 -0.85
N ALA A 173 -38.98 6.67 -1.10
CA ALA A 173 -39.46 7.04 -2.42
C ALA A 173 -38.46 7.83 -3.29
N ASP A 174 -37.20 7.97 -2.87
CA ASP A 174 -36.17 8.72 -3.60
C ASP A 174 -35.80 8.01 -4.91
N THR A 175 -36.19 8.58 -6.04
CA THR A 175 -35.93 8.02 -7.38
C THR A 175 -34.56 8.42 -7.96
N THR A 176 -33.74 9.19 -7.22
CA THR A 176 -32.44 9.64 -7.68
C THR A 176 -31.53 8.46 -7.94
N THR A 177 -30.92 8.40 -9.12
CA THR A 177 -30.00 7.33 -9.51
C THR A 177 -28.73 7.36 -8.69
N VAL A 178 -28.32 6.21 -8.17
CA VAL A 178 -27.02 6.03 -7.50
C VAL A 178 -25.90 6.05 -8.54
N LYS A 179 -24.90 6.89 -8.34
CA LYS A 179 -23.73 6.97 -9.22
C LYS A 179 -22.50 6.47 -8.46
N VAL A 180 -21.96 5.34 -8.89
CA VAL A 180 -20.70 4.82 -8.34
C VAL A 180 -19.54 5.61 -8.92
N VAL A 181 -18.70 6.17 -8.06
CA VAL A 181 -17.38 6.71 -8.44
C VAL A 181 -16.36 5.59 -8.29
N TYR A 182 -15.62 5.27 -9.34
CA TYR A 182 -14.71 4.14 -9.36
C TYR A 182 -13.31 4.52 -9.86
N ARG A 183 -12.29 3.76 -9.47
CA ARG A 183 -10.90 3.92 -9.89
C ARG A 183 -10.70 3.45 -11.32
N THR A 184 -10.13 4.31 -12.17
CA THR A 184 -9.75 3.97 -13.55
C THR A 184 -8.34 3.38 -13.65
N ASP A 185 -7.50 3.61 -12.67
CA ASP A 185 -6.18 3.00 -12.54
C ASP A 185 -6.23 1.63 -11.84
N ASN A 186 -5.16 0.86 -11.96
CA ASN A 186 -5.02 -0.42 -11.25
C ASN A 186 -4.72 -0.16 -9.76
N SER A 187 -5.78 -0.22 -8.96
CA SER A 187 -5.82 0.23 -7.57
C SER A 187 -5.88 -0.94 -6.59
N GLY A 188 -4.99 -0.92 -5.58
CA GLY A 188 -5.08 -1.86 -4.48
C GLY A 188 -6.35 -1.66 -3.63
N THR A 189 -6.83 -0.41 -3.48
CA THR A 189 -8.12 -0.12 -2.83
C THR A 189 -9.28 -0.83 -3.54
N THR A 190 -9.25 -0.87 -4.89
CA THR A 190 -10.20 -1.66 -5.69
C THR A 190 -10.09 -3.14 -5.38
N GLU A 191 -8.87 -3.69 -5.25
CA GLU A 191 -8.69 -5.10 -4.92
C GLU A 191 -9.22 -5.43 -3.52
N LEU A 192 -8.96 -4.60 -2.51
CA LEU A 192 -9.50 -4.81 -1.16
C LEU A 192 -11.04 -4.79 -1.15
N LEU A 193 -11.67 -3.85 -1.86
CA LEU A 193 -13.13 -3.86 -2.05
C LEU A 193 -13.60 -5.14 -2.75
N SER A 194 -12.90 -5.58 -3.79
CA SER A 194 -13.31 -6.76 -4.58
C SER A 194 -13.28 -8.05 -3.78
N ARG A 195 -12.32 -8.22 -2.86
CA ARG A 195 -12.27 -9.36 -1.94
C ARG A 195 -13.53 -9.45 -1.07
N TYR A 196 -13.97 -8.29 -0.55
CA TYR A 196 -15.23 -8.20 0.17
C TYR A 196 -16.42 -8.54 -0.74
N LEU A 197 -16.52 -7.92 -1.93
CA LEU A 197 -17.66 -8.15 -2.85
C LEU A 197 -17.78 -9.61 -3.26
N VAL A 198 -16.67 -10.29 -3.54
CA VAL A 198 -16.69 -11.74 -3.87
C VAL A 198 -17.19 -12.55 -2.68
N ALA A 199 -16.78 -12.24 -1.47
CA ALA A 199 -17.17 -12.98 -0.26
C ALA A 199 -18.62 -12.68 0.16
N ALA A 200 -19.04 -11.41 0.08
CA ALA A 200 -20.38 -10.95 0.50
C ALA A 200 -21.47 -11.26 -0.53
N CYS A 201 -21.13 -11.42 -1.80
CA CYS A 201 -22.06 -11.54 -2.93
C CYS A 201 -21.82 -12.82 -3.73
N PRO A 202 -21.91 -14.01 -3.12
CA PRO A 202 -21.63 -15.27 -3.82
C PRO A 202 -22.58 -15.43 -5.02
N GLY A 203 -22.03 -15.79 -6.18
CA GLY A 203 -22.78 -15.98 -7.42
C GLY A 203 -23.20 -14.68 -8.13
N ALA A 204 -22.85 -13.49 -7.61
CA ALA A 204 -23.19 -12.23 -8.27
C ALA A 204 -22.32 -11.92 -9.50
N GLY A 205 -21.17 -12.60 -9.67
CA GLY A 205 -20.27 -12.42 -10.81
C GLY A 205 -19.12 -11.45 -10.56
N PHE A 206 -18.87 -11.03 -9.31
CA PHE A 206 -17.70 -10.26 -8.96
C PHE A 206 -16.42 -11.09 -9.03
N THR A 207 -15.30 -10.44 -9.36
CA THR A 207 -13.97 -11.07 -9.45
C THR A 207 -12.96 -10.28 -8.62
N VAL A 208 -12.05 -10.96 -7.95
CA VAL A 208 -10.93 -10.28 -7.23
C VAL A 208 -9.97 -9.71 -8.26
N SER A 209 -9.82 -8.38 -8.27
CA SER A 209 -8.92 -7.67 -9.18
C SER A 209 -8.63 -6.26 -8.67
N ASN A 210 -7.46 -5.73 -9.03
CA ASN A 210 -7.12 -4.32 -8.86
C ASN A 210 -7.66 -3.42 -9.99
N ASN A 211 -8.25 -4.00 -11.05
CA ASN A 211 -8.92 -3.30 -12.14
C ASN A 211 -10.45 -3.34 -11.93
N PHE A 212 -11.08 -2.19 -11.78
CA PHE A 212 -12.50 -2.12 -11.44
C PHE A 212 -13.42 -2.71 -12.53
N ALA A 213 -13.10 -2.53 -13.81
CA ALA A 213 -13.89 -3.12 -14.88
C ALA A 213 -13.89 -4.66 -14.81
N THR A 214 -12.75 -5.25 -14.44
CA THR A 214 -12.64 -6.70 -14.19
C THR A 214 -13.45 -7.11 -12.95
N VAL A 215 -13.41 -6.30 -11.87
CA VAL A 215 -14.17 -6.61 -10.64
C VAL A 215 -15.64 -6.77 -10.92
N VAL A 216 -16.24 -5.85 -11.66
CA VAL A 216 -17.70 -5.80 -11.88
C VAL A 216 -18.14 -6.47 -13.19
N GLY A 217 -17.21 -6.88 -14.04
CA GLY A 217 -17.51 -7.32 -15.42
C GLY A 217 -18.55 -8.42 -15.52
N GLY A 218 -18.51 -9.43 -14.66
CA GLY A 218 -19.52 -10.48 -14.59
C GLY A 218 -20.76 -10.11 -13.76
N ALA A 219 -20.68 -9.03 -12.96
CA ALA A 219 -21.75 -8.64 -12.05
C ALA A 219 -22.75 -7.65 -12.67
N VAL A 220 -22.31 -6.78 -13.57
CA VAL A 220 -23.15 -5.78 -14.26
C VAL A 220 -23.88 -6.35 -15.46
N SER A 221 -24.91 -5.64 -15.93
CA SER A 221 -25.65 -5.99 -17.14
C SER A 221 -25.76 -4.76 -18.05
N PRO A 222 -25.36 -4.85 -19.34
CA PRO A 222 -24.72 -6.00 -20.01
C PRO A 222 -23.34 -6.34 -19.39
N ALA A 223 -22.96 -7.60 -19.44
CA ALA A 223 -21.67 -8.04 -18.90
C ALA A 223 -20.49 -7.27 -19.56
N ASN A 224 -19.48 -6.94 -18.75
CA ASN A 224 -18.29 -6.17 -19.14
C ASN A 224 -18.57 -4.73 -19.62
N VAL A 225 -19.75 -4.18 -19.36
CA VAL A 225 -20.10 -2.80 -19.69
C VAL A 225 -20.31 -2.01 -18.40
N ILE A 226 -19.39 -1.12 -18.08
CA ILE A 226 -19.56 -0.20 -16.95
C ILE A 226 -20.80 0.68 -17.21
N PRO A 227 -21.75 0.80 -16.26
CA PRO A 227 -22.91 1.67 -16.41
C PRO A 227 -22.51 3.10 -16.75
N SER A 228 -23.08 3.69 -17.79
CA SER A 228 -22.69 5.00 -18.34
C SER A 228 -22.89 6.17 -17.35
N HIS A 229 -23.73 6.00 -16.34
CA HIS A 229 -23.96 6.99 -15.29
C HIS A 229 -22.95 6.91 -14.13
N TRP A 230 -22.09 5.88 -14.11
CA TRP A 230 -20.98 5.79 -13.16
C TRP A 230 -19.83 6.69 -13.58
N VAL A 231 -18.98 7.08 -12.63
CA VAL A 231 -17.95 8.10 -12.83
C VAL A 231 -16.57 7.51 -12.59
N GLY A 232 -15.76 7.43 -13.62
CA GLY A 232 -14.36 7.05 -13.51
C GLY A 232 -13.50 8.18 -12.93
N ALA A 233 -12.57 7.84 -12.05
CA ALA A 233 -11.63 8.78 -11.44
C ALA A 233 -10.25 8.14 -11.23
N ASN A 234 -9.19 8.88 -11.51
CA ASN A 234 -7.82 8.39 -11.35
C ASN A 234 -7.28 8.72 -9.96
N GLY A 235 -6.72 7.72 -9.28
CA GLY A 235 -6.14 7.87 -7.95
C GLY A 235 -7.18 8.20 -6.85
N SER A 236 -6.74 8.21 -5.59
CA SER A 236 -7.60 8.55 -4.45
C SER A 236 -8.05 10.00 -4.48
N SER A 237 -7.19 10.93 -4.89
CA SER A 237 -7.52 12.36 -5.03
C SER A 237 -8.60 12.62 -6.08
N GLY A 238 -8.56 11.92 -7.21
CA GLY A 238 -9.61 12.01 -8.24
C GLY A 238 -10.96 11.51 -7.74
N VAL A 239 -11.00 10.40 -7.00
CA VAL A 239 -12.22 9.90 -6.36
C VAL A 239 -12.77 10.91 -5.37
N LYS A 240 -11.93 11.49 -4.50
CA LYS A 240 -12.33 12.54 -3.55
C LYS A 240 -12.94 13.73 -4.27
N ALA A 241 -12.30 14.24 -5.31
CA ALA A 241 -12.82 15.36 -6.10
C ALA A 241 -14.18 15.04 -6.72
N ALA A 242 -14.35 13.83 -7.26
CA ALA A 242 -15.62 13.38 -7.83
C ALA A 242 -16.74 13.28 -6.78
N LEU A 243 -16.46 12.91 -5.53
CA LEU A 243 -17.44 12.75 -4.45
C LEU A 243 -18.06 14.06 -3.96
N THR A 244 -17.58 15.22 -4.38
CA THR A 244 -18.19 16.52 -4.03
C THR A 244 -19.59 16.72 -4.62
N THR A 245 -19.94 15.98 -5.67
CA THR A 245 -21.25 16.04 -6.35
C THR A 245 -22.24 15.09 -5.68
N ASP A 246 -23.52 15.51 -5.61
CA ASP A 246 -24.62 14.72 -5.03
C ASP A 246 -24.90 13.40 -5.77
N ALA A 247 -25.62 12.51 -5.10
CA ALA A 247 -26.05 11.20 -5.58
C ALA A 247 -24.90 10.20 -5.85
N ARG A 248 -23.74 10.38 -5.21
CA ARG A 248 -22.55 9.53 -5.41
C ARG A 248 -22.25 8.65 -4.20
N VAL A 249 -21.75 7.48 -4.48
CA VAL A 249 -21.14 6.54 -3.55
C VAL A 249 -19.82 6.06 -4.15
N SER A 250 -18.86 5.74 -3.32
CA SER A 250 -17.54 5.28 -3.77
C SER A 250 -16.89 4.35 -2.76
N TYR A 251 -15.62 4.04 -3.01
CA TYR A 251 -14.69 3.39 -2.11
C TYR A 251 -13.39 4.19 -2.09
N LEU A 252 -12.81 4.38 -0.90
CA LEU A 252 -11.74 5.34 -0.70
C LEU A 252 -10.84 4.94 0.45
N SER A 253 -9.59 5.39 0.42
CA SER A 253 -8.72 5.29 1.58
C SER A 253 -9.12 6.27 2.69
N PRO A 254 -8.82 5.97 3.97
CA PRO A 254 -9.09 6.88 5.07
C PRO A 254 -8.31 8.19 5.01
N GLU A 255 -7.27 8.29 4.18
CA GLU A 255 -6.38 9.45 4.10
C GLU A 255 -6.91 10.62 3.26
N THR A 256 -8.01 10.46 2.57
CA THR A 256 -8.50 11.45 1.61
C THR A 256 -9.44 12.49 2.18
N GLY A 257 -9.47 12.66 3.51
CA GLY A 257 -10.31 13.64 4.20
C GLY A 257 -11.67 13.11 4.65
N TYR A 258 -11.86 11.80 4.60
CA TYR A 258 -12.97 11.10 5.22
C TYR A 258 -12.46 10.34 6.45
N THR A 259 -13.20 10.34 7.55
CA THR A 259 -12.86 9.58 8.75
C THR A 259 -13.80 8.41 8.91
N GLY A 260 -13.27 7.26 9.34
CA GLY A 260 -14.08 6.07 9.57
C GLY A 260 -15.15 6.22 10.66
N SER A 261 -15.03 7.22 11.52
CA SER A 261 -16.01 7.51 12.58
C SER A 261 -17.13 8.45 12.14
N ASP A 262 -17.00 9.15 11.01
CA ASP A 262 -17.99 10.11 10.54
C ASP A 262 -19.04 9.47 9.63
N ASN A 263 -20.15 9.01 10.24
CA ASN A 263 -21.25 8.40 9.50
C ASN A 263 -22.10 9.37 8.68
N THR A 264 -21.83 10.66 8.77
CA THR A 264 -22.51 11.65 7.92
C THR A 264 -22.01 11.62 6.47
N VAL A 265 -20.83 11.08 6.24
CA VAL A 265 -20.18 10.99 4.92
C VAL A 265 -19.61 9.60 4.60
N VAL A 266 -19.50 8.71 5.59
CA VAL A 266 -19.01 7.33 5.42
C VAL A 266 -20.05 6.33 5.91
N ALA A 267 -20.45 5.39 5.07
CA ALA A 267 -21.46 4.40 5.42
C ALA A 267 -20.94 3.36 6.42
N LYS A 268 -21.81 2.95 7.33
CA LYS A 268 -21.66 1.67 8.06
C LYS A 268 -21.86 0.52 7.09
N ILE A 269 -21.14 -0.57 7.30
CA ILE A 269 -21.41 -1.85 6.62
C ILE A 269 -21.86 -2.86 7.67
N ASN A 270 -23.04 -3.42 7.47
CA ASN A 270 -23.69 -4.31 8.47
C ASN A 270 -23.72 -3.72 9.90
N GLY A 271 -23.94 -2.40 10.02
CA GLY A 271 -23.96 -1.68 11.29
C GLY A 271 -22.60 -1.29 11.84
N VAL A 272 -21.48 -1.68 11.19
CA VAL A 272 -20.13 -1.45 11.67
C VAL A 272 -19.46 -0.28 10.94
N LEU A 273 -18.90 0.67 11.68
CA LEU A 273 -18.06 1.74 11.15
C LEU A 273 -16.62 1.26 10.94
N PRO A 274 -15.88 1.81 9.96
CA PRO A 274 -14.47 1.49 9.70
C PRO A 274 -13.51 2.15 10.72
N VAL A 275 -13.72 1.90 11.99
CA VAL A 275 -12.86 2.39 13.08
C VAL A 275 -11.80 1.37 13.45
N ALA A 276 -10.71 1.83 14.08
CA ALA A 276 -9.53 1.02 14.36
C ALA A 276 -9.83 -0.29 15.13
N THR A 277 -10.78 -0.26 16.09
CA THR A 277 -11.20 -1.46 16.84
C THR A 277 -11.85 -2.49 15.93
N ALA A 278 -12.78 -2.07 15.07
CA ALA A 278 -13.48 -2.96 14.14
C ALA A 278 -12.54 -3.54 13.07
N ILE A 279 -11.51 -2.79 12.67
CA ILE A 279 -10.48 -3.29 11.74
C ILE A 279 -9.60 -4.33 12.44
N ARG A 280 -9.19 -4.12 13.71
CA ARG A 280 -8.43 -5.11 14.48
C ARG A 280 -9.20 -6.41 14.66
N GLU A 281 -10.48 -6.35 14.95
CA GLU A 281 -11.34 -7.53 15.07
C GLU A 281 -11.44 -8.30 13.75
N ALA A 282 -11.55 -7.61 12.63
CA ALA A 282 -11.52 -8.22 11.31
C ALA A 282 -10.17 -8.90 10.99
N LEU A 283 -9.06 -8.25 11.33
CA LEU A 283 -7.70 -8.81 11.17
C LEU A 283 -7.45 -10.02 12.06
N ALA A 284 -8.12 -10.14 13.20
CA ALA A 284 -7.92 -11.23 14.15
C ALA A 284 -8.18 -12.63 13.57
N LYS A 285 -8.88 -12.71 12.44
CA LYS A 285 -9.12 -13.96 11.69
C LYS A 285 -8.04 -14.29 10.67
N GLN A 286 -7.12 -13.37 10.40
CA GLN A 286 -6.07 -13.55 9.41
C GLN A 286 -4.76 -13.95 10.09
N VAL A 287 -3.95 -14.72 9.37
CA VAL A 287 -2.68 -15.24 9.88
C VAL A 287 -1.55 -14.99 8.89
N LEU A 288 -0.36 -14.69 9.41
CA LEU A 288 0.90 -14.73 8.66
C LEU A 288 1.52 -16.14 8.70
N PRO A 289 2.48 -16.44 7.82
CA PRO A 289 3.22 -17.71 7.89
C PRO A 289 3.80 -17.95 9.28
N ASN A 290 3.63 -19.16 9.78
CA ASN A 290 4.23 -19.60 11.03
C ASN A 290 5.63 -20.16 10.75
N GLY A 291 6.65 -19.28 10.76
CA GLY A 291 8.03 -19.64 10.49
C GLY A 291 8.59 -19.04 9.18
N PRO A 292 9.84 -19.36 8.83
CA PRO A 292 10.49 -18.81 7.66
C PRO A 292 9.77 -19.22 6.37
N ALA A 293 9.24 -18.26 5.62
CA ALA A 293 8.63 -18.47 4.32
C ALA A 293 9.35 -17.61 3.28
N ALA A 294 10.14 -18.25 2.41
CA ALA A 294 10.90 -17.56 1.37
C ALA A 294 10.01 -17.08 0.21
N ASN A 295 8.82 -17.65 0.04
CA ASN A 295 7.89 -17.23 -1.00
C ASN A 295 7.17 -15.94 -0.61
N PRO A 296 7.39 -14.80 -1.31
CA PRO A 296 6.74 -13.53 -0.99
C PRO A 296 5.21 -13.57 -1.10
N LEU A 297 4.65 -14.49 -1.88
CA LEU A 297 3.20 -14.66 -2.01
C LEU A 297 2.54 -15.14 -0.71
N SER A 298 3.29 -15.79 0.18
CA SER A 298 2.78 -16.29 1.46
C SER A 298 2.60 -15.19 2.52
N TRP A 299 3.17 -14.01 2.31
CA TRP A 299 3.22 -12.95 3.33
C TRP A 299 2.03 -11.98 3.30
N VAL A 300 1.12 -12.10 2.35
CA VAL A 300 -0.14 -11.36 2.37
C VAL A 300 -1.23 -12.28 2.92
N PRO A 301 -1.84 -11.92 4.06
CA PRO A 301 -2.86 -12.76 4.67
C PRO A 301 -4.05 -12.99 3.74
N ALA A 302 -4.56 -14.20 3.70
CA ALA A 302 -5.79 -14.50 2.98
C ALA A 302 -6.97 -13.73 3.60
N TYR A 303 -7.80 -13.13 2.76
CA TYR A 303 -9.00 -12.44 3.23
C TYR A 303 -9.98 -13.45 3.85
N VAL A 304 -10.43 -13.15 5.07
CA VAL A 304 -11.50 -13.87 5.76
C VAL A 304 -12.53 -12.84 6.17
N MET A 305 -13.75 -13.00 5.68
CA MET A 305 -14.85 -12.10 6.02
C MET A 305 -15.21 -12.22 7.51
N PRO A 306 -15.23 -11.12 8.29
CA PRO A 306 -15.67 -11.17 9.67
C PRO A 306 -17.17 -11.50 9.76
N ALA A 307 -17.60 -12.07 10.88
CA ALA A 307 -19.03 -12.26 11.13
C ALA A 307 -19.75 -10.89 11.14
N ALA A 308 -20.96 -10.86 10.62
CA ALA A 308 -21.75 -9.63 10.55
C ALA A 308 -21.88 -8.96 11.93
N GLY A 309 -21.63 -7.66 11.98
CA GLY A 309 -21.71 -6.87 13.21
C GLY A 309 -20.50 -6.98 14.16
N THR A 310 -19.46 -7.80 13.85
CA THR A 310 -18.29 -7.96 14.73
C THR A 310 -17.08 -7.16 14.29
N GLY A 311 -16.77 -7.14 12.99
CA GLY A 311 -15.65 -6.40 12.43
C GLY A 311 -16.06 -5.68 11.17
N TYR A 312 -15.29 -4.64 10.80
CA TYR A 312 -15.55 -3.94 9.53
C TYR A 312 -15.08 -4.81 8.35
N PRO A 313 -15.98 -5.13 7.39
CA PRO A 313 -15.68 -6.20 6.42
C PRO A 313 -14.81 -5.78 5.24
N ILE A 314 -14.64 -4.47 4.97
CA ILE A 314 -13.83 -4.01 3.83
C ILE A 314 -12.48 -3.53 4.35
N PHE A 315 -11.54 -4.45 4.50
CA PHE A 315 -10.26 -4.21 5.13
C PHE A 315 -9.15 -5.03 4.47
N GLY A 316 -7.92 -4.72 4.82
CA GLY A 316 -6.74 -5.46 4.41
C GLY A 316 -5.47 -4.81 4.91
N THR A 317 -4.38 -5.06 4.21
CA THR A 317 -3.08 -4.45 4.48
C THR A 317 -2.57 -3.71 3.25
N THR A 318 -1.89 -2.59 3.46
CA THR A 318 -0.92 -2.12 2.49
C THR A 318 0.40 -2.84 2.75
N ASN A 319 1.08 -3.25 1.68
CA ASN A 319 2.26 -4.09 1.76
C ASN A 319 3.47 -3.35 1.19
N LEU A 320 4.64 -3.68 1.68
CA LEU A 320 5.91 -3.28 1.08
C LEU A 320 6.47 -4.42 0.23
N LEU A 321 6.91 -4.08 -0.97
CA LEU A 321 7.77 -4.89 -1.81
C LEU A 321 9.19 -4.40 -1.61
N LEU A 322 10.08 -5.28 -1.22
CA LEU A 322 11.48 -5.01 -0.89
C LEU A 322 12.38 -6.03 -1.59
N ASN A 323 13.67 -5.74 -1.67
CA ASN A 323 14.68 -6.74 -2.00
C ASN A 323 15.38 -7.23 -0.74
N GLN A 324 15.76 -8.49 -0.74
CA GLN A 324 16.62 -9.01 0.31
C GLN A 324 18.04 -8.44 0.21
N CYS A 325 18.49 -8.10 -1.00
CA CYS A 325 19.85 -7.66 -1.27
C CYS A 325 19.87 -6.28 -1.94
N TYR A 326 20.72 -5.39 -1.46
CA TYR A 326 20.98 -4.07 -2.04
C TYR A 326 22.49 -3.91 -2.25
N LYS A 327 22.91 -3.34 -3.39
CA LYS A 327 24.34 -3.09 -3.66
C LYS A 327 24.89 -1.97 -2.80
N ASP A 328 24.07 -0.94 -2.56
CA ASP A 328 24.44 0.18 -1.70
C ASP A 328 24.08 -0.12 -0.25
N ALA A 329 25.08 -0.11 0.64
CA ALA A 329 24.89 -0.35 2.06
C ALA A 329 24.06 0.73 2.76
N ALA A 330 24.08 1.98 2.26
CA ALA A 330 23.26 3.06 2.82
C ALA A 330 21.78 2.84 2.47
N ILE A 331 21.47 2.42 1.24
CA ILE A 331 20.11 2.03 0.84
C ILE A 331 19.63 0.84 1.68
N GLN A 332 20.45 -0.21 1.80
CA GLN A 332 20.10 -1.36 2.64
C GLN A 332 19.76 -0.94 4.08
N THR A 333 20.57 -0.05 4.66
CA THR A 333 20.34 0.47 6.01
C THR A 333 19.03 1.24 6.10
N LYS A 334 18.72 2.09 5.13
CA LYS A 334 17.46 2.85 5.07
C LYS A 334 16.25 1.92 5.00
N ILE A 335 16.28 0.91 4.15
CA ILE A 335 15.19 -0.07 4.03
C ILE A 335 15.02 -0.88 5.33
N LYS A 336 16.12 -1.30 5.96
CA LYS A 336 16.05 -1.96 7.28
C LYS A 336 15.46 -1.04 8.34
N ASN A 337 15.85 0.24 8.39
CA ASN A 337 15.31 1.21 9.34
C ASN A 337 13.82 1.46 9.12
N LEU A 338 13.35 1.55 7.86
CA LEU A 338 11.93 1.64 7.53
C LEU A 338 11.17 0.44 8.11
N LEU A 339 11.64 -0.77 7.82
CA LEU A 339 10.96 -1.98 8.30
C LEU A 339 11.05 -2.11 9.84
N THR A 340 12.15 -1.68 10.46
CA THR A 340 12.30 -1.61 11.93
C THR A 340 11.30 -0.65 12.54
N GLY A 341 11.10 0.53 11.95
CA GLY A 341 10.10 1.50 12.43
C GLY A 341 8.66 0.97 12.35
N LEU A 342 8.33 0.23 11.28
CA LEU A 342 7.01 -0.36 11.08
C LEU A 342 6.76 -1.57 12.02
N THR A 343 7.78 -2.38 12.28
CA THR A 343 7.68 -3.56 13.16
C THR A 343 7.91 -3.23 14.64
N GLY A 344 8.51 -2.08 14.93
CA GLY A 344 8.63 -1.50 16.28
C GLY A 344 7.43 -0.61 16.63
N THR A 345 7.69 0.44 17.42
CA THR A 345 6.68 1.41 17.87
C THR A 345 6.89 2.82 17.29
N THR A 346 7.99 3.02 16.53
CA THR A 346 8.43 4.35 16.05
C THR A 346 7.35 5.07 15.26
N TYR A 347 6.58 4.36 14.44
CA TYR A 347 5.55 4.94 13.57
C TYR A 347 4.13 4.76 14.10
N ASP A 348 3.90 4.10 15.23
CA ASP A 348 2.55 3.73 15.70
C ASP A 348 1.63 4.94 15.87
N THR A 349 2.13 6.05 16.42
CA THR A 349 1.34 7.29 16.57
C THR A 349 0.98 7.89 15.21
N LYS A 350 1.94 7.97 14.29
CA LYS A 350 1.71 8.49 12.94
C LYS A 350 0.71 7.62 12.17
N ILE A 351 0.86 6.30 12.23
CA ILE A 351 -0.08 5.34 11.64
C ILE A 351 -1.51 5.61 12.14
N ALA A 352 -1.68 5.79 13.45
CA ALA A 352 -2.99 6.07 14.03
C ALA A 352 -3.55 7.46 13.64
N THR A 353 -2.69 8.50 13.57
CA THR A 353 -3.08 9.86 13.15
C THR A 353 -3.61 9.88 11.72
N HIS A 354 -3.07 9.05 10.85
CA HIS A 354 -3.54 8.87 9.47
C HIS A 354 -4.71 7.88 9.33
N ASN A 355 -5.35 7.49 10.44
CA ASN A 355 -6.49 6.56 10.46
C ASN A 355 -6.16 5.14 9.94
N PHE A 356 -4.89 4.76 9.92
CA PHE A 356 -4.47 3.38 9.71
C PHE A 356 -4.40 2.63 11.03
N VAL A 357 -4.25 1.33 10.94
CA VAL A 357 -4.13 0.44 12.09
C VAL A 357 -2.76 -0.21 12.08
N VAL A 358 -2.06 -0.11 13.19
CA VAL A 358 -0.79 -0.82 13.38
C VAL A 358 -1.01 -2.33 13.24
N LEU A 359 -0.02 -3.02 12.68
CA LEU A 359 -0.07 -4.47 12.56
C LEU A 359 -0.20 -5.11 13.96
N PRO A 360 -0.86 -6.28 14.08
CA PRO A 360 -0.94 -7.03 15.33
C PRO A 360 0.43 -7.21 16.00
N ASN A 361 0.51 -6.90 17.31
CA ASN A 361 1.75 -6.91 18.10
C ASN A 361 1.68 -7.80 19.35
N GLY A 362 0.70 -8.69 19.41
CA GLY A 362 0.51 -9.61 20.53
C GLY A 362 -0.27 -9.04 21.71
N THR A 363 -0.51 -7.73 21.76
CA THR A 363 -1.20 -7.06 22.88
C THR A 363 -2.57 -6.49 22.51
N SER A 364 -3.00 -6.64 21.25
CA SER A 364 -4.27 -6.07 20.78
C SER A 364 -5.47 -6.83 21.38
N PRO A 365 -6.49 -6.12 21.93
CA PRO A 365 -7.74 -6.74 22.36
C PRO A 365 -8.46 -7.44 21.19
N GLY A 366 -9.13 -8.55 21.47
CA GLY A 366 -9.89 -9.30 20.46
C GLY A 366 -9.09 -10.29 19.64
N THR A 367 -7.84 -10.53 19.96
CA THR A 367 -6.96 -11.40 19.22
C THR A 367 -7.16 -12.89 19.50
N PRO A 368 -7.10 -13.74 18.45
CA PRO A 368 -7.12 -15.20 18.64
C PRO A 368 -5.87 -15.71 19.36
N PRO A 369 -5.87 -16.98 19.84
CA PRO A 369 -4.80 -17.49 20.68
C PRO A 369 -3.42 -17.40 20.02
N ALA A 370 -2.55 -16.89 20.79
CA ALA A 370 -1.11 -16.74 20.90
C ALA A 370 -0.15 -16.93 19.69
N ALA A 371 -0.33 -17.89 18.80
CA ALA A 371 0.73 -18.28 17.87
C ALA A 371 0.89 -17.37 16.64
N ASN A 372 -0.14 -16.60 16.22
CA ASN A 372 -0.14 -15.80 15.00
C ASN A 372 -0.55 -14.34 15.20
N ASN A 373 -0.43 -13.87 16.42
CA ASN A 373 -1.02 -12.65 16.92
C ASN A 373 -0.05 -11.48 16.92
N ASN A 374 1.22 -11.76 16.66
CA ASN A 374 2.29 -10.79 16.69
C ASN A 374 2.98 -10.70 15.31
N TRP A 375 2.28 -10.10 14.35
CA TRP A 375 2.80 -9.92 12.99
C TRP A 375 4.07 -9.09 12.98
N LYS A 376 4.16 -8.07 13.82
CA LYS A 376 5.37 -7.24 13.94
C LYS A 376 6.58 -8.09 14.31
N ALA A 377 6.47 -8.96 15.31
CA ALA A 377 7.57 -9.83 15.72
C ALA A 377 7.92 -10.89 14.67
N VAL A 378 6.91 -11.48 14.01
CA VAL A 378 7.14 -12.45 12.93
C VAL A 378 7.90 -11.85 11.76
N ILE A 379 7.50 -10.64 11.31
CA ILE A 379 8.18 -9.92 10.23
C ILE A 379 9.62 -9.57 10.65
N ALA A 380 9.81 -9.03 11.85
CA ALA A 380 11.14 -8.67 12.35
C ALA A 380 12.06 -9.89 12.49
N ALA A 381 11.55 -11.01 13.03
CA ALA A 381 12.33 -12.24 13.19
C ALA A 381 12.81 -12.83 11.86
N ASN A 382 12.02 -12.69 10.79
CA ASN A 382 12.39 -13.21 9.47
C ASN A 382 13.30 -12.26 8.69
N PHE A 383 12.98 -10.96 8.65
CA PHE A 383 13.61 -10.04 7.69
C PHE A 383 14.62 -9.07 8.30
N LEU A 384 14.65 -8.92 9.64
CA LEU A 384 15.59 -8.03 10.34
C LEU A 384 16.60 -8.76 11.22
N ASN A 385 16.29 -9.99 11.65
CA ASN A 385 17.21 -10.78 12.47
C ASN A 385 18.37 -11.32 11.62
N ALA A 386 19.60 -10.92 11.96
CA ALA A 386 20.81 -11.30 11.21
C ALA A 386 21.04 -12.83 11.11
N SER A 387 20.48 -13.62 12.03
CA SER A 387 20.57 -15.07 12.00
C SER A 387 19.57 -15.73 11.03
N SER A 388 18.58 -14.98 10.51
CA SER A 388 17.62 -15.49 9.55
C SER A 388 18.21 -15.46 8.13
N SER A 389 18.11 -16.58 7.40
CA SER A 389 18.49 -16.63 6.00
C SER A 389 17.62 -15.75 5.09
N LEU A 390 16.47 -15.25 5.57
CA LEU A 390 15.59 -14.32 4.89
C LEU A 390 15.90 -12.86 5.20
N SER A 391 16.82 -12.60 6.13
CA SER A 391 17.15 -11.23 6.57
C SER A 391 17.67 -10.38 5.41
N ILE A 392 17.24 -9.12 5.40
CA ILE A 392 17.77 -8.13 4.46
C ILE A 392 19.29 -7.99 4.67
N GLY A 393 20.06 -8.22 3.61
CA GLY A 393 21.53 -8.20 3.65
C GLY A 393 22.17 -9.49 4.14
N TYR A 394 21.46 -10.61 4.20
CA TYR A 394 22.05 -11.90 4.61
C TYR A 394 23.19 -12.32 3.66
N ALA A 395 24.41 -12.37 4.20
CA ALA A 395 25.64 -12.43 3.40
C ALA A 395 25.68 -13.61 2.40
N SER A 396 25.28 -14.82 2.82
CA SER A 396 25.32 -16.00 1.94
C SER A 396 24.35 -15.91 0.76
N VAL A 397 23.24 -15.20 0.90
CA VAL A 397 22.25 -14.98 -0.17
C VAL A 397 22.65 -13.82 -1.05
N CYS A 398 23.21 -12.75 -0.46
CA CYS A 398 23.50 -11.49 -1.14
C CYS A 398 24.90 -11.42 -1.76
N ASN A 399 25.70 -12.49 -1.66
CA ASN A 399 27.03 -12.53 -2.26
C ASN A 399 26.95 -12.32 -3.80
N GLY A 400 27.54 -11.25 -4.30
CA GLY A 400 27.53 -10.87 -5.70
C GLY A 400 26.17 -10.38 -6.23
N LYS A 401 25.15 -10.27 -5.38
CA LYS A 401 23.79 -9.82 -5.74
C LYS A 401 23.41 -8.54 -5.02
N GLY A 402 22.47 -7.81 -5.59
CA GLY A 402 21.86 -6.67 -4.94
C GLY A 402 21.18 -5.73 -5.93
N ARG A 403 20.06 -5.17 -5.50
CA ARG A 403 19.38 -4.09 -6.21
C ARG A 403 20.32 -2.89 -6.27
N PRO A 404 20.60 -2.36 -7.51
CA PRO A 404 21.49 -1.20 -7.66
C PRO A 404 21.04 0.02 -6.90
#